data_b52ba7a7aa5e7fc36a85e4e2629a1739
#
_entry.id   b52ba7a7aa5e7fc36a85e4e2629a1739
#
_cell.length_a   1.000
_cell.length_b   1.000
_cell.length_c   1.000
_cell.angle_alpha   90.00
_cell.angle_beta   90.00
_cell.angle_gamma   90.00
#
_symmetry.space_group_name_H-M   'P 1'
#
loop_
_entity.id
_entity.type
_entity.pdbx_description
1 polymer ?
#
loop_
_entity_poly.entity_id
_entity_poly.type
_entity_poly.pdbx_seq_one_letter_code
_entity_poly.pdbx_strand_id
1 'polypeptide(L)'
;MKRVNFAFGRLNSLMNKQMRQYDVCVIGGGPGGIAAALSAARGGAKVLLVEKNGCMGGNLVIGLPLLGYLDKDGRQVTAGIAQELVDALAARSATYGHRWCPLHNSVTLYDHEQLKIILFEKLLEAKVDMLLHTELTRVNVD
;
A
#
# COMPACT_ATOMS: atom_id res chain seq x y z
N MET A 1 -21.34 -11.58 7.00
CA MET A 1 -20.37 -10.86 6.16
C MET A 1 -20.20 -11.66 4.87
N LYS A 2 -20.53 -11.10 3.69
CA LYS A 2 -20.34 -11.80 2.41
C LYS A 2 -18.84 -11.84 2.10
N ARG A 3 -18.30 -13.03 1.82
CA ARG A 3 -16.88 -13.20 1.48
C ARG A 3 -16.68 -13.02 -0.02
N VAL A 4 -15.57 -12.42 -0.42
CA VAL A 4 -15.19 -12.26 -1.82
C VAL A 4 -14.45 -13.51 -2.29
N ASN A 5 -14.98 -14.16 -3.36
CA ASN A 5 -14.34 -15.31 -3.98
C ASN A 5 -13.46 -14.83 -5.13
N PHE A 6 -12.18 -15.15 -5.11
CA PHE A 6 -11.24 -14.79 -6.17
C PHE A 6 -10.90 -16.02 -7.01
N ALA A 7 -11.18 -15.96 -8.33
CA ALA A 7 -10.80 -17.00 -9.29
C ALA A 7 -9.74 -16.47 -10.25
N PHE A 8 -8.62 -17.16 -10.35
CA PHE A 8 -7.57 -16.86 -11.32
C PHE A 8 -7.99 -17.31 -12.74
N GLY A 9 -7.67 -16.49 -13.75
CA GLY A 9 -8.03 -16.75 -15.14
C GLY A 9 -7.36 -17.97 -15.79
N ARG A 10 -7.55 -18.13 -17.09
CA ARG A 10 -7.38 -19.33 -17.94
C ARG A 10 -6.11 -20.18 -17.83
N LEU A 11 -5.05 -19.77 -17.18
CA LEU A 11 -3.84 -20.60 -16.98
C LEU A 11 -4.05 -21.76 -16.00
N ASN A 12 -5.19 -21.81 -15.31
CA ASN A 12 -5.46 -22.80 -14.25
C ASN A 12 -6.36 -23.98 -14.69
N SER A 13 -6.53 -24.26 -15.99
CA SER A 13 -7.26 -25.46 -16.41
C SER A 13 -6.52 -26.78 -16.10
N LEU A 14 -5.24 -26.69 -15.73
CA LEU A 14 -4.40 -27.84 -15.38
C LEU A 14 -4.00 -27.90 -13.90
N MET A 15 -4.30 -26.87 -13.11
CA MET A 15 -4.03 -26.83 -11.67
C MET A 15 -5.33 -26.69 -10.90
N ASN A 16 -5.52 -27.51 -9.86
CA ASN A 16 -6.67 -27.49 -8.97
C ASN A 16 -7.13 -26.06 -8.67
N LYS A 17 -8.36 -25.71 -9.02
CA LYS A 17 -9.03 -24.44 -8.74
C LYS A 17 -9.17 -24.26 -7.23
N GLN A 18 -8.12 -23.90 -6.54
CA GLN A 18 -8.23 -23.45 -5.16
C GLN A 18 -8.81 -22.02 -5.19
N MET A 19 -10.12 -21.91 -5.05
CA MET A 19 -10.77 -20.65 -4.77
C MET A 19 -10.34 -20.18 -3.39
N ARG A 20 -9.54 -19.12 -3.32
CA ARG A 20 -9.19 -18.49 -2.05
C ARG A 20 -10.27 -17.50 -1.69
N GLN A 21 -10.72 -17.55 -0.45
CA GLN A 21 -11.71 -16.61 0.09
C GLN A 21 -11.01 -15.54 0.90
N TYR A 22 -11.43 -14.30 0.70
CA TYR A 22 -10.97 -13.13 1.42
C TYR A 22 -12.15 -12.35 1.99
N ASP A 23 -11.92 -11.67 3.11
CA ASP A 23 -12.90 -10.76 3.69
C ASP A 23 -12.88 -9.41 2.98
N VAL A 24 -11.70 -8.99 2.52
CA VAL A 24 -11.48 -7.73 1.80
C VAL A 24 -10.56 -7.98 0.60
N CYS A 25 -10.94 -7.45 -0.57
CA CYS A 25 -10.10 -7.39 -1.75
C CYS A 25 -9.85 -5.92 -2.11
N VAL A 26 -8.59 -5.49 -2.04
CA VAL A 26 -8.17 -4.13 -2.38
C VAL A 26 -7.60 -4.14 -3.80
N ILE A 27 -8.10 -3.27 -4.66
CA ILE A 27 -7.66 -3.16 -6.04
C ILE A 27 -6.85 -1.88 -6.22
N GLY A 28 -5.57 -2.08 -6.57
CA GLY A 28 -4.57 -1.04 -6.73
C GLY A 28 -3.67 -0.89 -5.49
N GLY A 29 -2.36 -1.08 -5.68
CA GLY A 29 -1.31 -0.96 -4.66
C GLY A 29 -0.73 0.46 -4.52
N GLY A 30 -1.50 1.50 -4.85
CA GLY A 30 -1.12 2.89 -4.60
C GLY A 30 -1.27 3.29 -3.13
N PRO A 31 -1.03 4.57 -2.77
CA PRO A 31 -1.07 5.05 -1.37
C PRO A 31 -2.36 4.66 -0.64
N GLY A 32 -3.51 4.91 -1.27
CA GLY A 32 -4.82 4.58 -0.70
C GLY A 32 -5.05 3.09 -0.54
N GLY A 33 -4.65 2.28 -1.52
CA GLY A 33 -4.78 0.82 -1.46
C GLY A 33 -3.90 0.20 -0.38
N ILE A 34 -2.67 0.66 -0.24
CA ILE A 34 -1.76 0.22 0.83
C ILE A 34 -2.35 0.54 2.21
N ALA A 35 -2.81 1.78 2.40
CA ALA A 35 -3.43 2.19 3.66
C ALA A 35 -4.69 1.36 3.96
N ALA A 36 -5.53 1.13 2.96
CA ALA A 36 -6.75 0.31 3.10
C ALA A 36 -6.41 -1.15 3.46
N ALA A 37 -5.46 -1.75 2.75
CA ALA A 37 -5.04 -3.14 2.98
C ALA A 37 -4.44 -3.34 4.38
N LEU A 38 -3.53 -2.45 4.79
CA LEU A 38 -2.93 -2.48 6.12
C LEU A 38 -3.98 -2.27 7.22
N SER A 39 -4.88 -1.31 7.06
CA SER A 39 -5.94 -1.04 8.03
C SER A 39 -6.88 -2.22 8.18
N ALA A 40 -7.34 -2.81 7.08
CA ALA A 40 -8.22 -3.97 7.10
C ALA A 40 -7.55 -5.19 7.74
N ALA A 41 -6.28 -5.48 7.37
CA ALA A 41 -5.52 -6.59 7.91
C ALA A 41 -5.26 -6.43 9.42
N ARG A 42 -4.90 -5.23 9.87
CA ARG A 42 -4.74 -4.91 11.30
C ARG A 42 -6.06 -5.01 12.07
N GLY A 43 -7.20 -4.80 11.41
CA GLY A 43 -8.53 -5.06 11.94
C GLY A 43 -8.93 -6.54 11.98
N GLY A 44 -8.03 -7.46 11.59
CA GLY A 44 -8.23 -8.91 11.62
C GLY A 44 -8.89 -9.49 10.36
N ALA A 45 -9.09 -8.70 9.31
CA ALA A 45 -9.62 -9.21 8.04
C ALA A 45 -8.55 -9.98 7.26
N LYS A 46 -8.95 -11.04 6.54
CA LYS A 46 -8.11 -11.70 5.54
C LYS A 46 -8.15 -10.87 4.25
N VAL A 47 -7.03 -10.28 3.89
CA VAL A 47 -6.94 -9.28 2.81
C VAL A 47 -6.17 -9.80 1.61
N LEU A 48 -6.71 -9.53 0.41
CA LEU A 48 -5.99 -9.64 -0.85
C LEU A 48 -5.77 -8.23 -1.42
N LEU A 49 -4.55 -7.90 -1.79
CA LEU A 49 -4.19 -6.68 -2.51
C LEU A 49 -3.74 -7.04 -3.94
N VAL A 50 -4.41 -6.47 -4.93
CA VAL A 50 -4.15 -6.71 -6.36
C VAL A 50 -3.55 -5.46 -6.98
N GLU A 51 -2.40 -5.58 -7.65
CA GLU A 51 -1.69 -4.47 -8.32
C GLU A 51 -1.30 -4.88 -9.74
N LYS A 52 -1.54 -4.01 -10.71
CA LYS A 52 -1.20 -4.24 -12.12
C LYS A 52 0.29 -4.15 -12.41
N ASN A 53 1.02 -3.37 -11.64
CA ASN A 53 2.46 -3.20 -11.80
C ASN A 53 3.25 -4.28 -11.03
N GLY A 54 4.55 -4.32 -11.25
CA GLY A 54 5.48 -5.22 -10.56
C GLY A 54 5.90 -4.75 -9.17
N CYS A 55 5.41 -3.61 -8.69
CA CYS A 55 5.71 -3.10 -7.35
C CYS A 55 4.51 -2.36 -6.76
N MET A 56 4.45 -2.34 -5.44
CA MET A 56 3.51 -1.52 -4.66
C MET A 56 4.02 -0.09 -4.56
N GLY A 57 3.12 0.87 -4.30
CA GLY A 57 3.45 2.25 -4.00
C GLY A 57 2.76 3.27 -4.90
N GLY A 58 2.52 2.95 -6.19
CA GLY A 58 1.95 3.92 -7.12
C GLY A 58 2.75 5.22 -7.12
N ASN A 59 2.11 6.36 -6.85
CA ASN A 59 2.77 7.67 -6.81
C ASN A 59 3.84 7.82 -5.72
N LEU A 60 3.86 6.96 -4.71
CA LEU A 60 4.91 6.98 -3.69
C LEU A 60 6.28 6.53 -4.22
N VAL A 61 6.34 5.83 -5.34
CA VAL A 61 7.57 5.20 -5.84
C VAL A 61 7.99 5.66 -7.23
N ILE A 62 7.48 6.81 -7.69
CA ILE A 62 7.80 7.39 -8.99
C ILE A 62 8.64 8.68 -8.93
N GLY A 63 9.19 9.02 -7.76
CA GLY A 63 10.08 10.17 -7.60
C GLY A 63 9.41 11.44 -7.06
N LEU A 64 8.16 11.37 -6.62
CA LEU A 64 7.47 12.50 -6.02
C LEU A 64 7.73 12.56 -4.50
N PRO A 65 7.96 13.76 -3.93
CA PRO A 65 8.07 13.92 -2.49
C PRO A 65 6.71 13.76 -1.79
N LEU A 66 6.73 13.48 -0.49
CA LEU A 66 5.55 13.59 0.35
C LEU A 66 5.37 15.05 0.81
N LEU A 67 4.14 15.53 0.78
CA LEU A 67 3.79 16.92 1.06
C LEU A 67 2.76 17.01 2.18
N GLY A 68 2.73 18.17 2.90
CA GLY A 68 1.66 18.50 3.82
C GLY A 68 1.64 17.70 5.13
N TYR A 69 2.78 17.25 5.62
CA TYR A 69 2.87 16.57 6.93
C TYR A 69 2.85 17.53 8.10
N LEU A 70 3.31 18.77 7.90
CA LEU A 70 3.31 19.82 8.91
C LEU A 70 2.32 20.93 8.51
N ASP A 71 1.78 21.62 9.52
CA ASP A 71 1.04 22.86 9.31
C ASP A 71 2.00 24.07 9.13
N LYS A 72 1.44 25.26 8.99
CA LYS A 72 2.21 26.51 8.84
C LYS A 72 3.10 26.86 10.03
N ASP A 73 2.78 26.31 11.22
CA ASP A 73 3.52 26.54 12.48
C ASP A 73 4.54 25.41 12.76
N GLY A 74 4.71 24.48 11.81
CA GLY A 74 5.63 23.35 11.92
C GLY A 74 5.12 22.18 12.77
N ARG A 75 3.83 22.19 13.15
CA ARG A 75 3.23 21.09 13.91
C ARG A 75 2.82 19.96 12.96
N GLN A 76 3.05 18.74 13.38
CA GLN A 76 2.66 17.57 12.59
C GLN A 76 1.13 17.40 12.57
N VAL A 77 0.56 17.29 11.37
CA VAL A 77 -0.86 17.13 11.11
C VAL A 77 -1.20 15.81 10.40
N THR A 78 -0.22 15.15 9.80
CA THR A 78 -0.37 13.83 9.19
C THR A 78 0.30 12.78 10.06
N ALA A 79 -0.45 11.72 10.41
CA ALA A 79 -0.02 10.64 11.30
C ALA A 79 -0.44 9.25 10.77
N GLY A 80 -0.41 8.22 11.63
CA GLY A 80 -0.81 6.86 11.32
C GLY A 80 0.08 6.20 10.28
N ILE A 81 -0.49 5.39 9.39
CA ILE A 81 0.24 4.58 8.40
C ILE A 81 1.18 5.45 7.55
N ALA A 82 0.77 6.68 7.20
CA ALA A 82 1.62 7.59 6.43
C ALA A 82 2.90 7.96 7.19
N GLN A 83 2.80 8.27 8.47
CA GLN A 83 3.96 8.56 9.32
C GLN A 83 4.81 7.32 9.58
N GLU A 84 4.19 6.17 9.78
CA GLU A 84 4.92 4.91 9.97
C GLU A 84 5.86 4.58 8.79
N LEU A 85 5.49 4.96 7.57
CA LEU A 85 6.36 4.81 6.39
C LEU A 85 7.56 5.75 6.46
N VAL A 86 7.36 6.99 6.90
CA VAL A 86 8.45 7.97 7.07
C VAL A 86 9.39 7.54 8.19
N ASP A 87 8.86 7.03 9.30
CA ASP A 87 9.67 6.52 10.41
C ASP A 87 10.50 5.29 10.00
N ALA A 88 9.92 4.39 9.20
CA ALA A 88 10.64 3.23 8.65
C ALA A 88 11.75 3.65 7.66
N LEU A 89 11.52 4.68 6.85
CA LEU A 89 12.54 5.27 5.98
C LEU A 89 13.66 5.91 6.81
N ALA A 90 13.32 6.66 7.87
CA ALA A 90 14.28 7.28 8.76
C ALA A 90 15.16 6.24 9.47
N ALA A 91 14.58 5.13 9.92
CA ALA A 91 15.32 4.02 10.53
C ALA A 91 16.36 3.38 9.59
N ARG A 92 16.20 3.56 8.27
CA ARG A 92 17.15 3.12 7.23
C ARG A 92 18.05 4.23 6.69
N SER A 93 18.00 5.42 7.29
CA SER A 93 18.69 6.62 6.79
C SER A 93 18.27 6.97 5.34
N ALA A 94 17.05 6.60 4.95
CA ALA A 94 16.48 6.78 3.61
C ALA A 94 15.60 8.04 3.48
N THR A 95 15.59 8.90 4.49
CA THR A 95 14.96 10.22 4.47
C THR A 95 15.61 11.15 5.49
N TYR A 96 15.50 12.44 5.25
CA TYR A 96 15.89 13.50 6.21
C TYR A 96 14.69 14.00 7.03
N GLY A 97 13.54 13.31 6.96
CA GLY A 97 12.30 13.71 7.61
C GLY A 97 11.64 14.92 6.94
N HIS A 98 10.67 15.49 7.67
CA HIS A 98 9.90 16.63 7.19
C HIS A 98 10.73 17.91 7.22
N ARG A 99 10.72 18.65 6.12
CA ARG A 99 11.38 19.96 5.99
C ARG A 99 10.32 21.00 5.64
N TRP A 100 10.49 22.21 6.17
CA TRP A 100 9.60 23.30 5.83
C TRP A 100 9.62 23.63 4.34
N CYS A 101 8.45 23.92 3.77
CA CYS A 101 8.27 24.27 2.38
C CYS A 101 7.22 25.40 2.26
N PRO A 102 7.55 26.52 1.61
CA PRO A 102 6.64 27.68 1.54
C PRO A 102 5.36 27.41 0.75
N LEU A 103 5.36 26.43 -0.15
CA LEU A 103 4.18 26.10 -0.98
C LEU A 103 3.26 25.07 -0.33
N HIS A 104 3.83 24.16 0.51
CA HIS A 104 3.09 22.99 1.01
C HIS A 104 3.27 22.81 2.52
N ASN A 105 3.76 23.82 3.22
CA ASN A 105 4.18 23.81 4.64
C ASN A 105 5.28 22.78 4.93
N SER A 106 5.22 21.58 4.33
CA SER A 106 6.30 20.63 4.44
C SER A 106 6.54 19.83 3.17
N VAL A 107 7.78 19.41 2.99
CA VAL A 107 8.24 18.46 1.99
C VAL A 107 9.08 17.39 2.69
N THR A 108 8.90 16.13 2.28
CA THR A 108 9.70 14.99 2.76
C THR A 108 10.28 14.28 1.55
N LEU A 109 11.59 14.41 1.39
CA LEU A 109 12.36 13.69 0.38
C LEU A 109 12.78 12.34 0.96
N TYR A 110 12.78 11.32 0.14
CA TYR A 110 13.09 9.95 0.56
C TYR A 110 13.61 9.10 -0.61
N ASP A 111 14.26 8.00 -0.27
CA ASP A 111 14.68 6.97 -1.22
C ASP A 111 13.49 6.08 -1.60
N HIS A 112 13.09 6.15 -2.88
CA HIS A 112 11.93 5.42 -3.42
C HIS A 112 12.17 3.91 -3.47
N GLU A 113 13.42 3.48 -3.69
CA GLU A 113 13.75 2.05 -3.72
C GLU A 113 13.65 1.46 -2.31
N GLN A 114 14.11 2.19 -1.29
CA GLN A 114 13.91 1.77 0.09
C GLN A 114 12.43 1.74 0.47
N LEU A 115 11.64 2.71 -0.02
CA LEU A 115 10.20 2.68 0.24
C LEU A 115 9.50 1.48 -0.39
N LYS A 116 9.87 1.06 -1.61
CA LYS A 116 9.33 -0.17 -2.22
C LYS A 116 9.53 -1.38 -1.31
N ILE A 117 10.72 -1.53 -0.75
CA ILE A 117 11.04 -2.64 0.16
C ILE A 117 10.19 -2.54 1.43
N ILE A 118 10.13 -1.36 2.05
CA ILE A 118 9.35 -1.12 3.27
C ILE A 118 7.87 -1.45 3.07
N LEU A 119 7.30 -1.08 1.93
CA LEU A 119 5.89 -1.36 1.62
C LEU A 119 5.62 -2.87 1.56
N PHE A 120 6.50 -3.64 0.92
CA PHE A 120 6.38 -5.09 0.89
C PHE A 120 6.50 -5.71 2.28
N GLU A 121 7.49 -5.30 3.06
CA GLU A 121 7.68 -5.80 4.42
C GLU A 121 6.45 -5.54 5.30
N LYS A 122 5.93 -4.31 5.30
CA LYS A 122 4.75 -3.97 6.10
C LYS A 122 3.49 -4.74 5.68
N LEU A 123 3.30 -4.98 4.38
CA LEU A 123 2.18 -5.79 3.89
C LEU A 123 2.35 -7.27 4.27
N LEU A 124 3.57 -7.81 4.21
CA LEU A 124 3.87 -9.17 4.64
C LEU A 124 3.70 -9.34 6.15
N GLU A 125 4.21 -8.41 6.95
CA GLU A 125 4.02 -8.39 8.41
C GLU A 125 2.54 -8.39 8.81
N ALA A 126 1.72 -7.63 8.06
CA ALA A 126 0.27 -7.59 8.24
C ALA A 126 -0.46 -8.80 7.64
N LYS A 127 0.26 -9.77 7.05
CA LYS A 127 -0.29 -10.98 6.41
C LYS A 127 -1.28 -10.66 5.28
N VAL A 128 -1.01 -9.60 4.52
CA VAL A 128 -1.76 -9.28 3.31
C VAL A 128 -1.27 -10.17 2.18
N ASP A 129 -2.17 -10.92 1.55
CA ASP A 129 -1.86 -11.65 0.31
C ASP A 129 -1.75 -10.63 -0.83
N MET A 130 -0.71 -10.75 -1.67
CA MET A 130 -0.43 -9.80 -2.75
C MET A 130 -0.41 -10.49 -4.11
N LEU A 131 -1.03 -9.86 -5.11
CA LEU A 131 -0.96 -10.25 -6.51
C LEU A 131 -0.43 -9.06 -7.32
N LEU A 132 0.77 -9.22 -7.86
CA LEU A 132 1.38 -8.28 -8.79
C LEU A 132 1.09 -8.68 -10.24
N HIS A 133 1.36 -7.76 -11.19
CA HIS A 133 1.11 -7.98 -12.61
C HIS A 133 -0.30 -8.49 -12.91
N THR A 134 -1.28 -8.08 -12.08
CA THR A 134 -2.64 -8.57 -12.12
C THR A 134 -3.62 -7.42 -12.18
N GLU A 135 -4.49 -7.43 -13.17
CA GLU A 135 -5.52 -6.41 -13.36
C GLU A 135 -6.92 -6.99 -13.14
N LEU A 136 -7.75 -6.26 -12.41
CA LEU A 136 -9.15 -6.60 -12.22
C LEU A 136 -9.94 -6.23 -13.47
N THR A 137 -10.59 -7.20 -14.10
CA THR A 137 -11.41 -6.98 -15.31
C THR A 137 -12.92 -6.98 -15.03
N ARG A 138 -13.37 -7.68 -14.01
CA ARG A 138 -14.79 -7.79 -13.67
C ARG A 138 -15.01 -8.18 -12.21
N VAL A 139 -16.06 -7.65 -11.62
CA VAL A 139 -16.63 -8.10 -10.34
C VAL A 139 -18.05 -8.59 -10.61
N ASN A 140 -18.38 -9.80 -10.15
CA ASN A 140 -19.75 -10.29 -10.12
C ASN A 140 -20.23 -10.22 -8.67
N VAL A 141 -21.42 -9.68 -8.49
CA VAL A 141 -22.08 -9.56 -7.17
C VAL A 141 -23.38 -10.34 -7.27
N ASP A 142 -23.55 -11.36 -6.42
CA ASP A 142 -24.77 -12.15 -6.28
C ASP A 142 -25.77 -11.47 -5.32
#